data_a955293ffe775e3705cde8702e548b1d
#
_entry.id   a955293ffe775e3705cde8702e548b1d
#
_cell.length_a   1.000
_cell.length_b   1.000
_cell.length_c   1.000
_cell.angle_alpha   90.00
_cell.angle_beta   90.00
_cell.angle_gamma   90.00
#
_symmetry.space_group_name_H-M   'P 1'
#
loop_
_entity.id
_entity.type
_entity.pdbx_description
1 polymer ?
#
loop_
_entity_poly.entity_id
_entity_poly.type
_entity_poly.pdbx_seq_one_letter_code
_entity_poly.pdbx_strand_id
1 'polypeptide(L)'
;MKNLIFIGMPAVGKSTVGVVVAKRLGMEFIDTDLLIQKQEGRLLREIIADVGEDGFLAIENQVNCQVNAEHAVISPGGSVVYCEEAMKHFKEIGTVVYLKASYRTIKERIRSPKKRGVVLREGQTFRDLYEEIGRAH
;
A
#
# COMPACT_ATOMS: atom_id res chain seq x y z
N MET A 1 -12.02 1.03 19.17
CA MET A 1 -12.32 1.15 17.73
C MET A 1 -11.33 0.29 16.96
N LYS A 2 -11.82 -0.41 15.96
CA LYS A 2 -10.95 -1.21 15.08
C LYS A 2 -10.08 -0.33 14.20
N ASN A 3 -9.06 -0.92 13.61
CA ASN A 3 -8.18 -0.22 12.68
C ASN A 3 -8.92 0.14 11.39
N LEU A 4 -8.42 1.17 10.72
CA LEU A 4 -8.83 1.54 9.37
C LEU A 4 -7.65 1.30 8.44
N ILE A 5 -7.86 0.51 7.40
CA ILE A 5 -6.80 0.19 6.43
C ILE A 5 -7.16 0.86 5.10
N PHE A 6 -6.35 1.83 4.68
CA PHE A 6 -6.59 2.58 3.45
C PHE A 6 -5.82 1.96 2.30
N ILE A 7 -6.55 1.40 1.33
CA ILE A 7 -5.96 0.85 0.11
C ILE A 7 -6.31 1.72 -1.10
N GLY A 8 -5.55 1.59 -2.16
CA GLY A 8 -5.77 2.32 -3.41
C GLY A 8 -4.47 2.48 -4.17
N MET A 9 -4.55 3.10 -5.33
CA MET A 9 -3.37 3.34 -6.16
C MET A 9 -2.36 4.27 -5.47
N PRO A 10 -1.06 4.09 -5.75
CA PRO A 10 -0.08 5.10 -5.39
C PRO A 10 -0.51 6.48 -5.89
N ALA A 11 -0.22 7.53 -5.13
CA ALA A 11 -0.59 8.91 -5.43
C ALA A 11 -2.10 9.23 -5.39
N VAL A 12 -2.95 8.32 -4.91
CA VAL A 12 -4.36 8.61 -4.67
C VAL A 12 -4.55 9.50 -3.42
N GLY A 13 -3.51 9.61 -2.60
CA GLY A 13 -3.55 10.42 -1.38
C GLY A 13 -3.77 9.62 -0.10
N LYS A 14 -3.50 8.31 -0.12
CA LYS A 14 -3.68 7.42 1.04
C LYS A 14 -3.00 7.95 2.29
N SER A 15 -1.71 8.28 2.19
CA SER A 15 -0.94 8.74 3.34
C SER A 15 -1.44 10.10 3.83
N THR A 16 -1.74 11.02 2.92
CA THR A 16 -2.25 12.35 3.29
C THR A 16 -3.60 12.24 4.00
N VAL A 17 -4.54 11.51 3.42
CA VAL A 17 -5.86 11.31 4.02
C VAL A 17 -5.74 10.54 5.33
N GLY A 18 -4.89 9.50 5.34
CA GLY A 18 -4.67 8.67 6.52
C GLY A 18 -4.16 9.46 7.72
N VAL A 19 -3.19 10.35 7.51
CA VAL A 19 -2.63 11.18 8.58
C VAL A 19 -3.71 12.12 9.14
N VAL A 20 -4.50 12.76 8.27
CA VAL A 20 -5.56 13.68 8.70
C VAL A 20 -6.63 12.92 9.50
N VAL A 21 -7.06 11.77 9.03
CA VAL A 21 -8.06 10.95 9.73
C VAL A 21 -7.53 10.49 11.08
N ALA A 22 -6.29 9.99 11.12
CA ALA A 22 -5.67 9.56 12.37
C ALA A 22 -5.61 10.69 13.39
N LYS A 23 -5.21 11.87 12.94
CA LYS A 23 -5.14 13.05 13.81
C LYS A 23 -6.51 13.45 14.36
N ARG A 24 -7.52 13.45 13.52
CA ARG A 24 -8.89 13.83 13.92
C ARG A 24 -9.53 12.82 14.85
N LEU A 25 -9.25 11.55 14.68
CA LEU A 25 -9.85 10.48 15.49
C LEU A 25 -8.97 10.05 16.66
N GLY A 26 -7.79 10.66 16.82
CA GLY A 26 -6.86 10.27 17.89
C GLY A 26 -6.27 8.88 17.70
N MET A 27 -6.11 8.45 16.46
CA MET A 27 -5.57 7.14 16.11
C MET A 27 -4.08 7.24 15.78
N GLU A 28 -3.35 6.14 15.94
CA GLU A 28 -1.99 6.01 15.44
C GLU A 28 -2.01 5.94 13.91
N PHE A 29 -0.97 6.47 13.26
CA PHE A 29 -0.82 6.31 11.82
C PHE A 29 0.35 5.39 11.52
N ILE A 30 0.13 4.34 10.72
CA ILE A 30 1.13 3.36 10.35
C ILE A 30 1.24 3.31 8.83
N ASP A 31 2.40 3.68 8.30
CA ASP A 31 2.74 3.55 6.89
C ASP A 31 3.60 2.30 6.74
N THR A 32 3.07 1.24 6.11
CA THR A 32 3.79 -0.02 6.02
C THR A 32 4.94 0.01 5.03
N ASP A 33 4.95 0.93 4.07
CA ASP A 33 6.10 1.13 3.19
C ASP A 33 7.31 1.61 4.00
N LEU A 34 7.09 2.46 5.01
CA LEU A 34 8.16 2.88 5.91
C LEU A 34 8.65 1.73 6.79
N LEU A 35 7.76 0.83 7.20
CA LEU A 35 8.15 -0.36 7.95
C LEU A 35 9.04 -1.27 7.10
N ILE A 36 8.70 -1.45 5.83
CA ILE A 36 9.50 -2.25 4.90
C ILE A 36 10.89 -1.64 4.74
N GLN A 37 10.95 -0.33 4.48
CA GLN A 37 12.23 0.38 4.31
C GLN A 37 13.09 0.31 5.56
N LYS A 38 12.49 0.41 6.73
CA LYS A 38 13.19 0.31 7.99
C LYS A 38 13.76 -1.11 8.20
N GLN A 39 12.97 -2.13 7.91
CA GLN A 39 13.39 -3.52 8.05
C GLN A 39 14.55 -3.85 7.10
N GLU A 40 14.47 -3.40 5.85
CA GLU A 40 15.45 -3.72 4.81
C GLU A 40 16.64 -2.74 4.80
N GLY A 41 16.53 -1.61 5.48
CA GLY A 41 17.59 -0.60 5.51
C GLY A 41 17.80 0.11 4.18
N ARG A 42 16.80 0.14 3.31
CA ARG A 42 16.89 0.70 1.95
C ARG A 42 15.55 1.29 1.52
N LEU A 43 15.59 2.10 0.46
CA LEU A 43 14.37 2.61 -0.18
C LEU A 43 13.66 1.50 -0.94
N LEU A 44 12.34 1.63 -1.11
CA LEU A 44 11.54 0.63 -1.84
C LEU A 44 12.10 0.34 -3.23
N ARG A 45 12.46 1.37 -3.99
CA ARG A 45 13.01 1.18 -5.35
C ARG A 45 14.29 0.36 -5.37
N GLU A 46 15.11 0.51 -4.32
CA GLU A 46 16.36 -0.26 -4.19
C GLU A 46 16.07 -1.72 -3.87
N ILE A 47 15.09 -1.97 -3.02
CA ILE A 47 14.65 -3.32 -2.68
C ILE A 47 14.11 -4.03 -3.94
N ILE A 48 13.21 -3.37 -4.67
CA ILE A 48 12.60 -3.91 -5.88
C ILE A 48 13.67 -4.21 -6.93
N ALA A 49 14.63 -3.30 -7.11
CA ALA A 49 15.73 -3.48 -8.06
C ALA A 49 16.61 -4.70 -7.72
N ASP A 50 16.79 -4.99 -6.44
CA ASP A 50 17.63 -6.09 -5.96
C ASP A 50 16.91 -7.43 -5.99
N VAL A 51 15.71 -7.51 -5.41
CA VAL A 51 14.99 -8.79 -5.23
C VAL A 51 13.91 -9.07 -6.29
N GLY A 52 13.62 -8.10 -7.15
CA GLY A 52 12.58 -8.22 -8.16
C GLY A 52 11.17 -8.04 -7.59
N GLU A 53 10.18 -8.10 -8.48
CA GLU A 53 8.78 -7.90 -8.11
C GLU A 53 8.27 -8.96 -7.14
N ASP A 54 8.51 -10.23 -7.47
CA ASP A 54 8.04 -11.34 -6.63
C ASP A 54 8.73 -11.35 -5.27
N GLY A 55 10.02 -11.04 -5.23
CA GLY A 55 10.77 -10.91 -3.98
C GLY A 55 10.25 -9.78 -3.12
N PHE A 56 9.94 -8.64 -3.73
CA PHE A 56 9.36 -7.51 -3.02
C PHE A 56 7.96 -7.85 -2.47
N LEU A 57 7.11 -8.50 -3.27
CA LEU A 57 5.77 -8.90 -2.83
C LEU A 57 5.84 -9.85 -1.64
N ALA A 58 6.81 -10.76 -1.61
CA ALA A 58 7.01 -11.65 -0.47
C ALA A 58 7.36 -10.87 0.80
N ILE A 59 8.23 -9.87 0.70
CA ILE A 59 8.59 -9.00 1.82
C ILE A 59 7.38 -8.17 2.26
N GLU A 60 6.67 -7.58 1.31
CA GLU A 60 5.48 -6.78 1.59
C GLU A 60 4.41 -7.61 2.29
N ASN A 61 4.15 -8.81 1.82
CA ASN A 61 3.19 -9.71 2.45
C ASN A 61 3.58 -10.02 3.90
N GLN A 62 4.84 -10.36 4.13
CA GLN A 62 5.35 -10.66 5.47
C GLN A 62 5.20 -9.48 6.41
N VAL A 63 5.64 -8.30 6.00
CA VAL A 63 5.60 -7.10 6.85
C VAL A 63 4.16 -6.72 7.18
N ASN A 64 3.29 -6.73 6.18
CA ASN A 64 1.89 -6.37 6.39
C ASN A 64 1.15 -7.38 7.26
N CYS A 65 1.45 -8.67 7.14
CA CYS A 65 0.87 -9.71 8.00
C CYS A 65 1.28 -9.56 9.47
N GLN A 66 2.41 -8.91 9.73
CA GLN A 66 2.92 -8.70 11.09
C GLN A 66 2.41 -7.42 11.74
N VAL A 67 1.68 -6.58 11.02
CA VAL A 67 1.12 -5.36 11.61
C VAL A 67 0.10 -5.75 12.67
N ASN A 68 0.35 -5.29 13.89
CA ASN A 68 -0.52 -5.54 15.04
C ASN A 68 -0.81 -4.22 15.73
N ALA A 69 -2.05 -3.78 15.64
CA ALA A 69 -2.50 -2.53 16.22
C ALA A 69 -3.97 -2.64 16.61
N GLU A 70 -4.43 -1.80 17.53
CA GLU A 70 -5.82 -1.83 17.99
C GLU A 70 -6.60 -0.58 17.64
N HIS A 71 -5.91 0.51 17.34
CA HIS A 71 -6.55 1.81 17.09
C HIS A 71 -5.66 2.63 16.18
N ALA A 72 -5.50 2.16 14.95
CA ALA A 72 -4.60 2.76 13.98
C ALA A 72 -5.23 2.94 12.61
N VAL A 73 -4.76 3.95 11.90
CA VAL A 73 -4.95 4.07 10.46
C VAL A 73 -3.71 3.46 9.82
N ILE A 74 -3.91 2.43 9.01
CA ILE A 74 -2.84 1.70 8.35
C ILE A 74 -2.89 2.04 6.86
N SER A 75 -1.75 2.46 6.32
CA SER A 75 -1.61 2.83 4.90
C SER A 75 -0.58 1.93 4.24
N PRO A 76 -1.01 0.80 3.66
CA PRO A 76 -0.09 -0.07 2.91
C PRO A 76 0.14 0.46 1.49
N GLY A 77 1.16 -0.05 0.82
CA GLY A 77 1.44 0.26 -0.57
C GLY A 77 0.34 -0.25 -1.51
N GLY A 78 0.30 0.30 -2.73
CA GLY A 78 -0.73 -0.08 -3.72
C GLY A 78 -0.70 -1.54 -4.12
N SER A 79 0.47 -2.16 -4.11
CA SER A 79 0.64 -3.56 -4.50
C SER A 79 0.19 -4.57 -3.43
N VAL A 80 -0.22 -4.11 -2.25
CA VAL A 80 -0.70 -5.01 -1.17
C VAL A 80 -1.88 -5.88 -1.62
N VAL A 81 -2.64 -5.44 -2.62
CA VAL A 81 -3.78 -6.21 -3.15
C VAL A 81 -3.35 -7.53 -3.77
N TYR A 82 -2.08 -7.67 -4.14
CA TYR A 82 -1.53 -8.95 -4.61
C TYR A 82 -1.11 -9.87 -3.46
N CYS A 83 -1.09 -9.35 -2.23
CA CYS A 83 -0.67 -10.09 -1.05
C CYS A 83 -1.93 -10.65 -0.36
N GLU A 84 -2.35 -11.83 -0.78
CA GLU A 84 -3.60 -12.43 -0.33
C GLU A 84 -3.68 -12.58 1.19
N GLU A 85 -2.60 -13.07 1.81
CA GLU A 85 -2.55 -13.25 3.26
C GLU A 85 -2.58 -11.93 4.01
N ALA A 86 -1.87 -10.91 3.50
CA ALA A 86 -1.89 -9.58 4.10
C ALA A 86 -3.29 -8.96 4.02
N MET A 87 -3.97 -9.09 2.89
CA MET A 87 -5.33 -8.58 2.73
C MET A 87 -6.30 -9.29 3.68
N LYS A 88 -6.15 -10.60 3.84
CA LYS A 88 -6.95 -11.36 4.80
C LYS A 88 -6.71 -10.88 6.22
N HIS A 89 -5.44 -10.69 6.59
CA HIS A 89 -5.07 -10.17 7.90
C HIS A 89 -5.70 -8.81 8.18
N PHE A 90 -5.64 -7.90 7.21
CA PHE A 90 -6.23 -6.56 7.36
C PHE A 90 -7.75 -6.62 7.57
N LYS A 91 -8.44 -7.52 6.89
CA LYS A 91 -9.88 -7.70 7.08
C LYS A 91 -10.21 -8.24 8.47
N GLU A 92 -9.30 -8.99 9.06
CA GLU A 92 -9.47 -9.53 10.42
C GLU A 92 -9.24 -8.47 11.49
N ILE A 93 -8.28 -7.54 11.28
CA ILE A 93 -7.91 -6.57 12.30
C ILE A 93 -8.62 -5.22 12.17
N GLY A 94 -9.37 -4.98 11.09
CA GLY A 94 -10.03 -3.70 10.91
C GLY A 94 -10.94 -3.64 9.70
N THR A 95 -11.25 -2.42 9.30
CA THR A 95 -12.07 -2.12 8.13
C THR A 95 -11.17 -1.66 7.00
N VAL A 96 -11.26 -2.34 5.86
CA VAL A 96 -10.53 -1.95 4.65
C VAL A 96 -11.33 -0.88 3.91
N VAL A 97 -10.69 0.27 3.67
CA VAL A 97 -11.29 1.42 2.99
C VAL A 97 -10.56 1.63 1.68
N TYR A 98 -11.29 1.59 0.58
CA TYR A 98 -10.74 1.82 -0.75
C TYR A 98 -10.84 3.30 -1.12
N LEU A 99 -9.69 3.95 -1.32
CA LEU A 99 -9.64 5.33 -1.77
C LEU A 99 -9.59 5.36 -3.29
N LYS A 100 -10.66 5.89 -3.88
CA LYS A 100 -10.85 5.90 -5.32
C LYS A 100 -10.47 7.24 -5.94
N ALA A 101 -9.74 7.18 -7.06
CA ALA A 101 -9.48 8.34 -7.92
C ALA A 101 -9.51 7.87 -9.37
N SER A 102 -9.75 8.80 -10.31
CA SER A 102 -9.77 8.43 -11.72
C SER A 102 -8.36 8.03 -12.18
N TYR A 103 -8.29 7.14 -13.17
CA TYR A 103 -7.03 6.72 -13.77
C TYR A 103 -6.23 7.93 -14.28
N ARG A 104 -6.90 8.88 -14.92
CA ARG A 104 -6.27 10.09 -15.44
C ARG A 104 -5.61 10.93 -14.34
N THR A 105 -6.32 11.12 -13.23
CA THR A 105 -5.79 11.88 -12.09
C THR A 105 -4.54 11.22 -11.52
N ILE A 106 -4.58 9.90 -11.34
CA ILE A 106 -3.45 9.15 -10.80
C ILE A 106 -2.27 9.18 -11.77
N LYS A 107 -2.52 9.00 -13.05
CA LYS A 107 -1.48 9.04 -14.07
C LYS A 107 -0.76 10.38 -14.12
N GLU A 108 -1.49 11.49 -13.95
CA GLU A 108 -0.91 12.82 -13.91
C GLU A 108 -0.03 13.04 -12.67
N ARG A 109 -0.40 12.46 -11.53
CA ARG A 109 0.35 12.56 -10.28
C ARG A 109 1.61 11.71 -10.26
N ILE A 110 1.63 10.61 -11.00
CA ILE A 110 2.79 9.71 -11.06
C ILE A 110 3.47 9.86 -12.42
N ARG A 111 4.58 10.60 -12.45
CA ARG A 111 5.38 10.75 -13.66
C ARG A 111 6.28 9.56 -13.91
N SER A 112 6.74 8.92 -12.85
CA SER A 112 7.59 7.73 -12.93
C SER A 112 7.23 6.75 -11.80
N PRO A 113 6.45 5.69 -12.12
CA PRO A 113 6.06 4.70 -11.11
C PRO A 113 7.26 4.04 -10.41
N LYS A 114 8.34 3.78 -11.13
CA LYS A 114 9.54 3.17 -10.56
C LYS A 114 10.16 4.01 -9.45
N LYS A 115 10.17 5.32 -9.61
CA LYS A 115 10.72 6.23 -8.58
C LYS A 115 9.89 6.23 -7.30
N ARG A 116 8.61 5.89 -7.39
CA ARG A 116 7.73 5.80 -6.23
C ARG A 116 7.67 4.40 -5.62
N GLY A 117 8.45 3.46 -6.17
CA GLY A 117 8.42 2.08 -5.68
C GLY A 117 7.13 1.36 -6.06
N VAL A 118 6.55 1.67 -7.20
CA VAL A 118 5.35 0.99 -7.70
C VAL A 118 5.74 -0.34 -8.32
N VAL A 119 5.14 -1.43 -7.86
CA VAL A 119 5.38 -2.76 -8.38
C VAL A 119 4.44 -3.04 -9.54
N LEU A 120 5.03 -3.33 -10.71
CA LEU A 120 4.31 -3.81 -11.89
C LEU A 120 4.78 -5.22 -12.20
N ARG A 121 3.85 -6.11 -12.49
CA ARG A 121 4.20 -7.48 -12.91
C ARG A 121 4.76 -7.44 -14.33
N GLU A 122 5.55 -8.44 -14.69
CA GLU A 122 6.10 -8.55 -16.04
C GLU A 122 4.97 -8.47 -17.07
N GLY A 123 5.14 -7.58 -18.05
CA GLY A 123 4.13 -7.32 -19.08
C GLY A 123 2.93 -6.51 -18.61
N GLN A 124 2.86 -6.14 -17.35
CA GLN A 124 1.76 -5.34 -16.82
C GLN A 124 1.99 -3.85 -17.04
N THR A 125 0.95 -3.13 -17.48
CA THR A 125 0.98 -1.68 -17.60
C THR A 125 0.49 -1.05 -16.29
N PHE A 126 0.75 0.25 -16.13
CA PHE A 126 0.23 1.01 -14.99
C PHE A 126 -1.31 0.99 -14.96
N ARG A 127 -1.96 0.99 -16.13
CA ARG A 127 -3.41 0.88 -16.22
C ARG A 127 -3.91 -0.48 -15.72
N ASP A 128 -3.19 -1.55 -16.05
CA ASP A 128 -3.53 -2.90 -15.57
C ASP A 128 -3.51 -2.95 -14.04
N LEU A 129 -2.50 -2.35 -13.41
CA LEU A 129 -2.41 -2.24 -11.96
C LEU A 129 -3.61 -1.48 -11.39
N TYR A 130 -3.95 -0.35 -12.00
CA TYR A 130 -5.09 0.46 -11.57
C TYR A 130 -6.39 -0.33 -11.59
N GLU A 131 -6.65 -1.04 -12.69
CA GLU A 131 -7.88 -1.84 -12.84
C GLU A 131 -7.92 -3.01 -11.86
N GLU A 132 -6.78 -3.67 -11.65
CA GLU A 132 -6.69 -4.80 -10.73
C GLU A 132 -6.93 -4.39 -9.27
N ILE A 133 -6.37 -3.27 -8.84
CA ILE A 133 -6.61 -2.72 -7.49
C ILE A 133 -8.10 -2.41 -7.32
N GLY A 134 -8.73 -1.81 -8.33
CA GLY A 134 -10.17 -1.54 -8.31
C GLY A 134 -11.02 -2.79 -8.16
N ARG A 135 -10.63 -3.87 -8.84
CA ARG A 135 -11.34 -5.15 -8.74
C ARG A 135 -11.16 -5.83 -7.38
N ALA A 136 -10.01 -5.64 -6.75
CA ALA A 136 -9.71 -6.26 -5.46
C ALA A 136 -10.51 -5.63 -4.31
N HIS A 137 -11.05 -4.44 -4.52
CA HIS A 137 -11.90 -3.80 -3.53
C HIS A 137 -13.26 -4.48 -3.49
#